data_aa3d4b698d0981b72329b2608cf3f6fd
#
_entry.id   aa3d4b698d0981b72329b2608cf3f6fd
#
_cell.length_a   1.000
_cell.length_b   1.000
_cell.length_c   1.000
_cell.angle_alpha   90.00
_cell.angle_beta   90.00
_cell.angle_gamma   90.00
#
_symmetry.space_group_name_H-M   'P 1'
#
loop_
_entity.id
_entity.type
_entity.pdbx_description
1 polymer ?
#
loop_
_entity_poly.entity_id
_entity_poly.type
_entity_poly.pdbx_seq_one_letter_code
_entity_poly.pdbx_strand_id
1 'polypeptide(L)'
;MSIFHFKKFDVKNERSAMKVNTDGVLLGICAPIQPSDRQILDIGTGTGTVALVLAQRLSGTPIGEGTVITGIDIDKDAAGEADENFRESPWSGILTALHTPLSEYNPDCGFDLIVSNPPYYDDSLTNPDARKATARHTGDGLSYREILAFAETRLNTGGRLCIILPADQEKDLLRYGRMHGLHPSNILRIKTVQRKAPSRTIVTFKSGERAVPVEDCLVIMEKGSYTRQYLSLVKDYYLFA
;
A
#
# COMPACT_ATOMS: atom_id res chain seq x y z
N MET A 1 -11.34 18.74 -13.83
CA MET A 1 -11.35 17.51 -13.00
C MET A 1 -10.32 16.57 -13.56
N SER A 2 -9.29 16.21 -12.80
CA SER A 2 -8.32 15.20 -13.21
C SER A 2 -8.86 13.83 -12.78
N ILE A 3 -9.18 12.98 -13.74
CA ILE A 3 -9.65 11.62 -13.50
C ILE A 3 -8.64 10.66 -14.12
N PHE A 4 -8.21 9.67 -13.35
CA PHE A 4 -7.41 8.56 -13.85
C PHE A 4 -8.32 7.38 -14.16
N HIS A 5 -8.29 6.91 -15.42
CA HIS A 5 -9.16 5.84 -15.90
C HIS A 5 -8.45 4.48 -15.85
N PHE A 6 -8.99 3.57 -15.06
CA PHE A 6 -8.67 2.14 -15.11
C PHE A 6 -9.69 1.40 -15.99
N LYS A 7 -9.44 0.13 -16.28
CA LYS A 7 -10.37 -0.67 -17.12
C LYS A 7 -11.74 -0.89 -16.49
N LYS A 8 -11.84 -0.92 -15.16
CA LYS A 8 -13.07 -1.27 -14.44
C LYS A 8 -13.57 -0.19 -13.48
N PHE A 9 -12.81 0.87 -13.25
CA PHE A 9 -13.17 1.96 -12.35
C PHE A 9 -12.38 3.21 -12.72
N ASP A 10 -12.86 4.34 -12.24
CA ASP A 10 -12.22 5.64 -12.37
C ASP A 10 -11.77 6.14 -11.00
N VAL A 11 -10.72 6.97 -10.98
CA VAL A 11 -10.21 7.59 -9.75
C VAL A 11 -10.10 9.10 -9.96
N LYS A 12 -10.89 9.88 -9.21
CA LYS A 12 -10.67 11.30 -9.02
C LYS A 12 -9.31 11.51 -8.39
N ASN A 13 -8.55 12.47 -8.87
CA ASN A 13 -7.12 12.57 -8.61
C ASN A 13 -6.67 14.03 -8.50
N GLU A 14 -7.43 14.84 -7.76
CA GLU A 14 -7.19 16.30 -7.67
C GLU A 14 -6.79 16.76 -6.28
N ARG A 15 -7.48 16.30 -5.23
CA ARG A 15 -7.34 16.83 -3.87
C ARG A 15 -6.21 16.17 -3.09
N SER A 16 -6.08 14.86 -3.19
CA SER A 16 -5.00 14.12 -2.54
C SER A 16 -3.63 14.62 -2.97
N ALA A 17 -2.71 14.83 -2.04
CA ALA A 17 -1.32 15.22 -2.32
C ALA A 17 -0.61 14.14 -3.13
N MET A 18 -0.82 12.87 -2.81
CA MET A 18 -0.29 11.74 -3.57
C MET A 18 -1.26 11.32 -4.66
N LYS A 19 -0.90 11.61 -5.90
CA LYS A 19 -1.69 11.21 -7.08
C LYS A 19 -1.59 9.71 -7.34
N VAL A 20 -2.53 9.19 -8.18
CA VAL A 20 -2.42 7.82 -8.70
C VAL A 20 -1.03 7.61 -9.29
N ASN A 21 -0.33 6.61 -8.82
CA ASN A 21 1.05 6.30 -9.22
C ASN A 21 1.27 4.79 -9.34
N THR A 22 2.36 4.43 -9.98
CA THR A 22 2.73 3.02 -10.22
C THR A 22 2.94 2.24 -8.92
N ASP A 23 3.45 2.89 -7.87
CA ASP A 23 3.75 2.24 -6.59
C ASP A 23 2.46 1.75 -5.91
N GLY A 24 1.43 2.60 -5.81
CA GLY A 24 0.12 2.23 -5.24
C GLY A 24 -0.57 1.12 -6.05
N VAL A 25 -0.52 1.22 -7.39
CA VAL A 25 -1.12 0.18 -8.26
C VAL A 25 -0.39 -1.14 -8.09
N LEU A 26 0.95 -1.16 -8.09
CA LEU A 26 1.72 -2.39 -7.89
C LEU A 26 1.52 -2.97 -6.49
N LEU A 27 1.43 -2.13 -5.44
CA LEU A 27 1.11 -2.59 -4.11
C LEU A 27 -0.26 -3.31 -4.09
N GLY A 28 -1.31 -2.68 -4.61
CA GLY A 28 -2.64 -3.28 -4.68
C GLY A 28 -2.68 -4.58 -5.47
N ILE A 29 -1.94 -4.67 -6.59
CA ILE A 29 -1.86 -5.89 -7.42
C ILE A 29 -1.07 -7.00 -6.70
N CYS A 30 0.06 -6.67 -6.05
CA CYS A 30 0.97 -7.65 -5.47
C CYS A 30 0.64 -8.02 -4.02
N ALA A 31 -0.18 -7.24 -3.33
CA ALA A 31 -0.59 -7.57 -1.96
C ALA A 31 -1.22 -8.96 -1.87
N PRO A 32 -0.90 -9.75 -0.83
CA PRO A 32 -1.31 -11.17 -0.74
C PRO A 32 -2.76 -11.31 -0.23
N ILE A 33 -3.73 -10.67 -0.90
CA ILE A 33 -5.14 -10.75 -0.56
C ILE A 33 -5.69 -12.17 -0.79
N GLN A 34 -6.55 -12.63 0.11
CA GLN A 34 -7.16 -13.95 0.08
C GLN A 34 -8.70 -13.83 0.09
N PRO A 35 -9.43 -14.78 -0.53
CA PRO A 35 -10.91 -14.80 -0.50
C PRO A 35 -11.49 -14.89 0.93
N SER A 36 -10.71 -15.39 1.87
CA SER A 36 -11.08 -15.49 3.29
C SER A 36 -10.91 -14.19 4.08
N ASP A 37 -10.23 -13.17 3.53
CA ASP A 37 -10.01 -11.91 4.22
C ASP A 37 -11.34 -11.17 4.43
N ARG A 38 -11.57 -10.71 5.64
CA ARG A 38 -12.78 -9.97 6.03
C ARG A 38 -12.48 -8.54 6.41
N GLN A 39 -11.39 -8.31 7.12
CA GLN A 39 -10.98 -7.00 7.60
C GLN A 39 -9.68 -6.60 6.93
N ILE A 40 -9.75 -5.61 6.05
CA ILE A 40 -8.61 -5.12 5.27
C ILE A 40 -8.44 -3.64 5.55
N LEU A 41 -7.22 -3.19 5.82
CA LEU A 41 -6.89 -1.80 6.10
C LEU A 41 -5.87 -1.27 5.10
N ASP A 42 -6.17 -0.11 4.50
CA ASP A 42 -5.27 0.68 3.67
C ASP A 42 -4.86 1.94 4.44
N ILE A 43 -3.61 1.97 4.95
CA ILE A 43 -3.10 3.05 5.78
C ILE A 43 -2.43 4.11 4.89
N GLY A 44 -2.89 5.37 4.98
CA GLY A 44 -2.50 6.44 4.07
C GLY A 44 -3.11 6.22 2.69
N THR A 45 -4.44 6.06 2.65
CA THR A 45 -5.15 5.60 1.45
C THR A 45 -5.10 6.59 0.27
N GLY A 46 -4.83 7.88 0.55
CA GLY A 46 -4.74 8.91 -0.48
C GLY A 46 -6.00 9.00 -1.33
N THR A 47 -5.88 8.74 -2.62
CA THR A 47 -7.02 8.68 -3.55
C THR A 47 -7.87 7.41 -3.44
N GLY A 48 -7.52 6.45 -2.57
CA GLY A 48 -8.17 5.15 -2.47
C GLY A 48 -7.73 4.12 -3.52
N THR A 49 -6.69 4.41 -4.30
CA THR A 49 -6.26 3.55 -5.43
C THR A 49 -5.92 2.12 -4.98
N VAL A 50 -5.18 1.95 -3.88
CA VAL A 50 -4.79 0.62 -3.39
C VAL A 50 -6.03 -0.18 -2.99
N ALA A 51 -6.92 0.41 -2.20
CA ALA A 51 -8.17 -0.20 -1.76
C ALA A 51 -9.08 -0.61 -2.94
N LEU A 52 -9.20 0.25 -3.98
CA LEU A 52 -9.97 -0.04 -5.20
C LEU A 52 -9.38 -1.21 -6.00
N VAL A 53 -8.05 -1.28 -6.14
CA VAL A 53 -7.38 -2.43 -6.79
C VAL A 53 -7.62 -3.71 -6.01
N LEU A 54 -7.57 -3.68 -4.69
CA LEU A 54 -7.88 -4.84 -3.83
C LEU A 54 -9.35 -5.27 -3.98
N ALA A 55 -10.29 -4.32 -4.00
CA ALA A 55 -11.70 -4.59 -4.21
C ALA A 55 -11.96 -5.25 -5.59
N GLN A 56 -11.31 -4.75 -6.66
CA GLN A 56 -11.38 -5.39 -7.98
C GLN A 56 -10.88 -6.84 -7.95
N ARG A 57 -9.80 -7.14 -7.23
CA ARG A 57 -9.26 -8.50 -7.12
C ARG A 57 -10.20 -9.44 -6.39
N LEU A 58 -10.81 -8.97 -5.32
CA LEU A 58 -11.80 -9.73 -4.57
C LEU A 58 -13.05 -10.01 -5.40
N SER A 59 -13.50 -9.07 -6.23
CA SER A 59 -14.71 -9.24 -7.04
C SER A 59 -14.65 -10.39 -8.05
N GLY A 60 -13.45 -10.90 -8.36
CA GLY A 60 -13.23 -12.10 -9.18
C GLY A 60 -13.37 -13.42 -8.41
N THR A 61 -13.65 -13.39 -7.12
CA THR A 61 -13.79 -14.56 -6.24
C THR A 61 -15.08 -14.45 -5.43
N PRO A 62 -15.64 -15.54 -4.91
CA PRO A 62 -16.74 -15.45 -3.95
C PRO A 62 -16.27 -14.65 -2.72
N ILE A 63 -16.72 -13.40 -2.63
CA ILE A 63 -16.45 -12.55 -1.47
C ILE A 63 -17.33 -13.08 -0.33
N GLY A 64 -16.73 -13.38 0.82
CA GLY A 64 -17.49 -13.78 1.98
C GLY A 64 -18.31 -12.60 2.54
N GLU A 65 -19.46 -12.91 3.10
CA GLU A 65 -20.27 -11.92 3.81
C GLU A 65 -19.44 -11.21 4.88
N GLY A 66 -19.63 -9.89 5.01
CA GLY A 66 -18.95 -9.06 6.01
C GLY A 66 -17.52 -8.63 5.64
N THR A 67 -17.06 -8.83 4.38
CA THR A 67 -15.76 -8.26 3.94
C THR A 67 -15.85 -6.75 3.87
N VAL A 68 -14.88 -6.07 4.50
CA VAL A 68 -14.73 -4.62 4.50
C VAL A 68 -13.28 -4.25 4.20
N ILE A 69 -13.10 -3.26 3.33
CA ILE A 69 -11.82 -2.60 3.09
C ILE A 69 -11.95 -1.17 3.60
N THR A 70 -11.20 -0.85 4.64
CA THR A 70 -11.17 0.50 5.23
C THR A 70 -9.91 1.22 4.77
N GLY A 71 -10.05 2.39 4.15
CA GLY A 71 -8.97 3.32 3.89
C GLY A 71 -8.93 4.40 4.98
N ILE A 72 -7.77 4.67 5.57
CA ILE A 72 -7.60 5.79 6.50
C ILE A 72 -6.59 6.78 5.95
N ASP A 73 -6.82 8.07 6.18
CA ASP A 73 -5.86 9.12 5.85
C ASP A 73 -5.95 10.26 6.87
N ILE A 74 -4.80 10.85 7.21
CA ILE A 74 -4.71 12.03 8.08
C ILE A 74 -5.16 13.29 7.35
N ASP A 75 -5.01 13.32 6.01
CA ASP A 75 -5.45 14.44 5.18
C ASP A 75 -6.94 14.32 4.89
N LYS A 76 -7.71 15.31 5.34
CA LYS A 76 -9.17 15.37 5.14
C LYS A 76 -9.57 15.38 3.67
N ASP A 77 -8.80 16.07 2.83
CA ASP A 77 -9.10 16.19 1.40
C ASP A 77 -8.81 14.88 0.67
N ALA A 78 -7.75 14.17 1.06
CA ALA A 78 -7.44 12.83 0.56
C ALA A 78 -8.51 11.81 0.98
N ALA A 79 -8.86 11.76 2.27
CA ALA A 79 -9.91 10.87 2.77
C ALA A 79 -11.27 11.14 2.10
N GLY A 80 -11.62 12.42 1.91
CA GLY A 80 -12.83 12.82 1.20
C GLY A 80 -12.82 12.44 -0.29
N GLU A 81 -11.66 12.52 -0.97
CA GLU A 81 -11.52 12.09 -2.36
C GLU A 81 -11.60 10.56 -2.48
N ALA A 82 -11.00 9.82 -1.53
CA ALA A 82 -11.13 8.37 -1.45
C ALA A 82 -12.58 7.94 -1.24
N ASP A 83 -13.32 8.59 -0.32
CA ASP A 83 -14.73 8.28 -0.06
C ASP A 83 -15.60 8.49 -1.31
N GLU A 84 -15.37 9.55 -2.08
CA GLU A 84 -16.07 9.77 -3.35
C GLU A 84 -15.74 8.68 -4.37
N ASN A 85 -14.44 8.33 -4.52
CA ASN A 85 -14.00 7.28 -5.42
C ASN A 85 -14.59 5.91 -5.04
N PHE A 86 -14.68 5.62 -3.75
CA PHE A 86 -15.27 4.38 -3.24
C PHE A 86 -16.76 4.30 -3.56
N ARG A 87 -17.51 5.37 -3.29
CA ARG A 87 -18.96 5.43 -3.58
C ARG A 87 -19.29 5.32 -5.05
N GLU A 88 -18.47 5.85 -5.92
CA GLU A 88 -18.65 5.80 -7.38
C GLU A 88 -18.14 4.48 -8.00
N SER A 89 -17.41 3.65 -7.24
CA SER A 89 -16.90 2.38 -7.72
C SER A 89 -17.95 1.26 -7.72
N PRO A 90 -17.76 0.21 -8.55
CA PRO A 90 -18.62 -0.97 -8.53
C PRO A 90 -18.61 -1.74 -7.18
N TRP A 91 -17.71 -1.41 -6.27
CA TRP A 91 -17.48 -2.12 -5.00
C TRP A 91 -17.82 -1.27 -3.77
N SER A 92 -18.64 -0.24 -3.93
CA SER A 92 -19.02 0.70 -2.87
C SER A 92 -19.56 0.03 -1.59
N GLY A 93 -20.16 -1.16 -1.71
CA GLY A 93 -20.70 -1.91 -0.58
C GLY A 93 -19.66 -2.52 0.37
N ILE A 94 -18.39 -2.57 -0.01
CA ILE A 94 -17.30 -3.15 0.81
C ILE A 94 -16.18 -2.14 1.12
N LEU A 95 -16.28 -0.91 0.64
CA LEU A 95 -15.25 0.12 0.76
C LEU A 95 -15.72 1.23 1.70
N THR A 96 -14.86 1.66 2.59
CA THR A 96 -15.10 2.80 3.52
C THR A 96 -13.83 3.64 3.64
N ALA A 97 -13.94 4.96 3.57
CA ALA A 97 -12.84 5.87 3.84
C ALA A 97 -13.10 6.66 5.14
N LEU A 98 -12.05 6.82 5.94
CA LEU A 98 -12.10 7.54 7.21
C LEU A 98 -10.99 8.60 7.26
N HIS A 99 -11.36 9.82 7.62
CA HIS A 99 -10.42 10.88 7.95
C HIS A 99 -9.97 10.69 9.40
N THR A 100 -8.82 10.06 9.59
CA THR A 100 -8.23 9.85 10.91
C THR A 100 -6.72 9.56 10.77
N PRO A 101 -5.87 10.11 11.65
CA PRO A 101 -4.48 9.72 11.74
C PRO A 101 -4.38 8.29 12.30
N LEU A 102 -3.32 7.56 11.92
CA LEU A 102 -3.08 6.21 12.42
C LEU A 102 -2.97 6.16 13.96
N SER A 103 -2.38 7.19 14.57
CA SER A 103 -2.21 7.32 16.03
C SER A 103 -3.53 7.39 16.83
N GLU A 104 -4.61 7.84 16.18
CA GLU A 104 -5.95 7.97 16.80
C GLU A 104 -6.90 6.84 16.35
N TYR A 105 -6.49 6.06 15.34
CA TYR A 105 -7.31 4.98 14.82
C TYR A 105 -7.28 3.77 15.74
N ASN A 106 -8.36 3.56 16.47
CA ASN A 106 -8.53 2.47 17.43
C ASN A 106 -9.73 1.58 17.08
N PRO A 107 -9.60 0.68 16.09
CA PRO A 107 -10.68 -0.22 15.69
C PRO A 107 -10.93 -1.32 16.73
N ASP A 108 -12.21 -1.75 16.80
CA ASP A 108 -12.62 -2.85 17.69
C ASP A 108 -12.25 -4.25 17.13
N CYS A 109 -11.75 -4.32 15.88
CA CYS A 109 -11.38 -5.58 15.21
C CYS A 109 -9.88 -5.61 14.87
N GLY A 110 -9.35 -6.82 14.67
CA GLY A 110 -8.06 -7.05 14.02
C GLY A 110 -8.21 -7.14 12.51
N PHE A 111 -7.08 -7.13 11.80
CA PHE A 111 -7.03 -7.13 10.34
C PHE A 111 -6.41 -8.41 9.77
N ASP A 112 -6.99 -8.92 8.70
CA ASP A 112 -6.45 -10.05 7.94
C ASP A 112 -5.36 -9.58 6.96
N LEU A 113 -5.51 -8.37 6.45
CA LEU A 113 -4.52 -7.72 5.60
C LEU A 113 -4.45 -6.22 5.92
N ILE A 114 -3.23 -5.74 6.18
CA ILE A 114 -2.91 -4.32 6.23
C ILE A 114 -2.03 -4.01 5.04
N VAL A 115 -2.33 -2.94 4.31
CA VAL A 115 -1.51 -2.43 3.21
C VAL A 115 -1.14 -0.97 3.46
N SER A 116 0.02 -0.54 2.96
CA SER A 116 0.40 0.88 3.00
C SER A 116 1.43 1.23 1.93
N ASN A 117 1.22 2.37 1.31
CA ASN A 117 2.21 3.09 0.51
C ASN A 117 2.51 4.43 1.21
N PRO A 118 3.29 4.41 2.31
CA PRO A 118 3.52 5.60 3.11
C PRO A 118 4.33 6.64 2.34
N PRO A 119 4.24 7.92 2.71
CA PRO A 119 5.09 8.95 2.13
C PRO A 119 6.56 8.64 2.41
N TYR A 120 7.42 8.86 1.41
CA TYR A 120 8.86 8.61 1.53
C TYR A 120 9.54 9.84 2.11
N TYR A 121 9.88 9.78 3.40
CA TYR A 121 10.74 10.81 3.99
C TYR A 121 12.19 10.48 3.64
N ASP A 122 12.85 11.46 3.02
CA ASP A 122 14.27 11.37 2.73
C ASP A 122 15.07 11.61 4.02
N ASP A 123 15.35 10.56 4.76
CA ASP A 123 16.27 10.59 5.93
C ASP A 123 17.70 10.98 5.50
N SER A 124 17.97 11.10 4.19
CA SER A 124 19.27 11.45 3.60
C SER A 124 19.58 12.95 3.62
N LEU A 125 18.64 13.81 4.06
CA LEU A 125 18.96 15.21 4.30
C LEU A 125 19.99 15.30 5.42
N THR A 126 21.26 15.32 5.02
CA THR A 126 22.45 15.46 5.89
C THR A 126 22.53 16.82 6.58
N ASN A 127 21.60 17.74 6.29
CA ASN A 127 21.53 19.05 6.93
C ASN A 127 20.70 18.96 8.22
N PRO A 128 21.31 19.18 9.42
CA PRO A 128 20.60 19.18 10.70
C PRO A 128 19.45 20.21 10.76
N ASP A 129 19.56 21.31 10.02
CA ASP A 129 18.52 22.35 9.97
C ASP A 129 17.35 21.94 9.07
N ALA A 130 17.59 21.19 8.01
CA ALA A 130 16.55 20.62 7.16
C ALA A 130 15.78 19.51 7.91
N ARG A 131 16.47 18.64 8.70
CA ARG A 131 15.81 17.69 9.62
C ARG A 131 14.92 18.38 10.64
N LYS A 132 15.36 19.50 11.22
CA LYS A 132 14.57 20.30 12.16
C LYS A 132 13.38 21.00 11.48
N ALA A 133 13.55 21.48 10.24
CA ALA A 133 12.48 22.09 9.46
C ALA A 133 11.43 21.04 9.04
N THR A 134 11.87 19.89 8.54
CA THR A 134 11.00 18.76 8.19
C THR A 134 10.28 18.21 9.44
N ALA A 135 10.98 18.03 10.56
CA ALA A 135 10.38 17.60 11.83
C ALA A 135 9.38 18.63 12.42
N ARG A 136 9.55 19.93 12.14
CA ARG A 136 8.59 20.95 12.60
C ARG A 136 7.37 21.10 11.71
N HIS A 137 7.48 20.75 10.42
CA HIS A 137 6.35 20.77 9.48
C HIS A 137 5.66 19.44 9.30
N THR A 138 6.23 18.35 9.82
CA THR A 138 5.74 16.96 9.65
C THR A 138 5.72 16.18 10.97
N GLY A 139 5.42 16.86 12.08
CA GLY A 139 5.17 16.18 13.37
C GLY A 139 4.06 15.10 13.30
N ASP A 140 3.34 15.03 12.18
CA ASP A 140 2.21 14.14 11.93
C ASP A 140 2.39 13.22 10.70
N GLY A 141 3.62 13.06 10.19
CA GLY A 141 3.85 12.24 9.00
C GLY A 141 3.87 10.75 9.30
N LEU A 142 3.03 9.98 8.61
CA LEU A 142 2.97 8.51 8.68
C LEU A 142 4.34 7.89 8.33
N SER A 143 4.92 7.13 9.26
CA SER A 143 6.17 6.40 9.06
C SER A 143 5.93 4.88 9.01
N TYR A 144 6.78 4.16 8.27
CA TYR A 144 6.71 2.68 8.26
C TYR A 144 6.93 2.07 9.66
N ARG A 145 7.58 2.79 10.59
CA ARG A 145 7.77 2.34 11.99
C ARG A 145 6.45 2.32 12.76
N GLU A 146 5.64 3.37 12.60
CA GLU A 146 4.29 3.43 13.21
C GLU A 146 3.38 2.36 12.61
N ILE A 147 3.48 2.11 11.29
CA ILE A 147 2.72 1.05 10.62
C ILE A 147 3.10 -0.33 11.18
N LEU A 148 4.41 -0.59 11.38
CA LEU A 148 4.87 -1.86 11.97
C LEU A 148 4.39 -2.03 13.41
N ALA A 149 4.46 -0.98 14.23
CA ALA A 149 3.97 -1.00 15.62
C ALA A 149 2.44 -1.23 15.67
N PHE A 150 1.69 -0.59 14.79
CA PHE A 150 0.24 -0.82 14.67
C PHE A 150 -0.05 -2.26 14.23
N ALA A 151 0.64 -2.76 13.21
CA ALA A 151 0.44 -4.11 12.68
C ALA A 151 0.74 -5.20 13.72
N GLU A 152 1.77 -5.02 14.58
CA GLU A 152 2.09 -5.94 15.69
C GLU A 152 0.87 -6.21 16.57
N THR A 153 0.07 -5.19 16.86
CA THR A 153 -1.06 -5.28 17.80
C THR A 153 -2.40 -5.51 17.15
N ARG A 154 -2.51 -5.29 15.82
CA ARG A 154 -3.79 -5.28 15.10
C ARG A 154 -3.92 -6.34 14.02
N LEU A 155 -2.88 -7.11 13.71
CA LEU A 155 -3.02 -8.25 12.81
C LEU A 155 -3.71 -9.42 13.52
N ASN A 156 -4.70 -9.99 12.85
CA ASN A 156 -5.29 -11.26 13.23
C ASN A 156 -4.26 -12.40 13.15
N THR A 157 -4.54 -13.52 13.78
CA THR A 157 -3.74 -14.75 13.59
C THR A 157 -3.69 -15.11 12.12
N GLY A 158 -2.48 -15.19 11.55
CA GLY A 158 -2.28 -15.40 10.11
C GLY A 158 -2.49 -14.15 9.24
N GLY A 159 -2.75 -13.01 9.86
CA GLY A 159 -2.83 -11.72 9.18
C GLY A 159 -1.49 -11.30 8.57
N ARG A 160 -1.54 -10.40 7.60
CA ARG A 160 -0.39 -9.95 6.81
C ARG A 160 -0.34 -8.42 6.75
N LEU A 161 0.88 -7.89 6.84
CA LEU A 161 1.19 -6.51 6.46
C LEU A 161 1.93 -6.52 5.11
N CYS A 162 1.46 -5.76 4.14
CA CYS A 162 2.13 -5.57 2.86
C CYS A 162 2.42 -4.08 2.65
N ILE A 163 3.69 -3.73 2.50
CA ILE A 163 4.14 -2.34 2.43
C ILE A 163 5.09 -2.15 1.24
N ILE A 164 4.96 -1.03 0.53
CA ILE A 164 5.90 -0.61 -0.51
C ILE A 164 6.74 0.55 -0.02
N LEU A 165 8.06 0.49 -0.27
CA LEU A 165 9.02 1.53 0.10
C LEU A 165 10.13 1.67 -0.96
N PRO A 166 10.90 2.78 -0.95
CA PRO A 166 12.18 2.85 -1.65
C PRO A 166 13.10 1.69 -1.25
N ALA A 167 13.80 1.11 -2.22
CA ALA A 167 14.60 -0.10 -2.00
C ALA A 167 15.80 0.10 -1.06
N ASP A 168 16.28 1.32 -0.89
CA ASP A 168 17.33 1.69 0.07
C ASP A 168 16.86 1.58 1.53
N GLN A 169 15.55 1.67 1.79
CA GLN A 169 14.94 1.50 3.11
C GLN A 169 14.64 0.03 3.47
N GLU A 170 14.81 -0.93 2.53
CA GLU A 170 14.49 -2.34 2.74
C GLU A 170 15.15 -2.93 3.99
N LYS A 171 16.46 -2.67 4.19
CA LYS A 171 17.22 -3.23 5.33
C LYS A 171 16.66 -2.76 6.67
N ASP A 172 16.33 -1.48 6.78
CA ASP A 172 15.79 -0.91 8.00
C ASP A 172 14.35 -1.39 8.23
N LEU A 173 13.53 -1.44 7.19
CA LEU A 173 12.18 -2.01 7.27
C LEU A 173 12.21 -3.45 7.81
N LEU A 174 13.09 -4.31 7.28
CA LEU A 174 13.23 -5.69 7.72
C LEU A 174 13.74 -5.80 9.16
N ARG A 175 14.64 -4.91 9.58
CA ARG A 175 15.16 -4.85 10.95
C ARG A 175 14.04 -4.46 11.92
N TYR A 176 13.31 -3.37 11.64
CA TYR A 176 12.20 -2.91 12.49
C TYR A 176 11.05 -3.91 12.52
N GLY A 177 10.71 -4.54 11.39
CA GLY A 177 9.70 -5.60 11.36
C GLY A 177 10.00 -6.71 12.37
N ARG A 178 11.28 -7.17 12.41
CA ARG A 178 11.69 -8.21 13.38
C ARG A 178 11.60 -7.74 14.85
N MET A 179 11.82 -6.47 15.12
CA MET A 179 11.68 -5.89 16.47
C MET A 179 10.23 -5.94 16.96
N HIS A 180 9.27 -5.88 16.03
CA HIS A 180 7.83 -5.99 16.26
C HIS A 180 7.28 -7.42 16.05
N GLY A 181 8.15 -8.44 16.07
CA GLY A 181 7.71 -9.83 15.88
C GLY A 181 7.14 -10.16 14.50
N LEU A 182 7.33 -9.25 13.53
CA LEU A 182 6.89 -9.40 12.15
C LEU A 182 8.04 -9.94 11.28
N HIS A 183 7.80 -11.06 10.61
CA HIS A 183 8.82 -11.72 9.79
C HIS A 183 8.45 -11.62 8.30
N PRO A 184 9.40 -11.25 7.42
CA PRO A 184 9.14 -11.18 6.00
C PRO A 184 8.80 -12.58 5.46
N SER A 185 7.71 -12.68 4.72
CA SER A 185 7.32 -13.90 4.00
C SER A 185 7.54 -13.78 2.50
N ASN A 186 7.48 -12.56 1.96
CA ASN A 186 7.75 -12.28 0.55
C ASN A 186 8.44 -10.91 0.41
N ILE A 187 9.41 -10.82 -0.51
CA ILE A 187 10.11 -9.59 -0.87
C ILE A 187 10.15 -9.48 -2.39
N LEU A 188 9.42 -8.52 -2.95
CA LEU A 188 9.43 -8.23 -4.37
C LEU A 188 10.20 -6.93 -4.62
N ARG A 189 11.36 -7.02 -5.26
CA ARG A 189 12.16 -5.86 -5.64
C ARG A 189 11.79 -5.41 -7.05
N ILE A 190 11.56 -4.11 -7.23
CA ILE A 190 11.10 -3.52 -8.47
C ILE A 190 12.20 -2.69 -9.09
N LYS A 191 12.54 -3.02 -10.34
CA LYS A 191 13.51 -2.30 -11.17
C LYS A 191 12.79 -1.56 -12.29
N THR A 192 13.11 -0.30 -12.49
CA THR A 192 12.63 0.44 -13.67
C THR A 192 13.13 -0.19 -14.96
N VAL A 193 14.44 -0.55 -14.99
CA VAL A 193 15.10 -1.26 -16.11
C VAL A 193 16.08 -2.30 -15.57
N GLN A 194 16.31 -3.38 -16.32
CA GLN A 194 17.12 -4.52 -15.90
C GLN A 194 18.50 -4.14 -15.34
N ARG A 195 19.19 -3.18 -15.95
CA ARG A 195 20.57 -2.78 -15.58
C ARG A 195 20.67 -1.91 -14.31
N LYS A 196 19.56 -1.36 -13.82
CA LYS A 196 19.55 -0.51 -12.61
C LYS A 196 19.33 -1.36 -11.36
N ALA A 197 19.80 -0.85 -10.23
CA ALA A 197 19.39 -1.36 -8.92
C ALA A 197 17.88 -1.24 -8.74
N PRO A 198 17.25 -2.03 -7.87
CA PRO A 198 15.87 -1.86 -7.52
C PRO A 198 15.60 -0.43 -7.01
N SER A 199 14.50 0.16 -7.44
CA SER A 199 14.06 1.49 -6.98
C SER A 199 13.02 1.40 -5.87
N ARG A 200 12.26 0.29 -5.83
CA ARG A 200 11.22 0.01 -4.83
C ARG A 200 11.32 -1.44 -4.36
N THR A 201 10.79 -1.66 -3.17
CA THR A 201 10.57 -3.00 -2.62
C THR A 201 9.15 -3.08 -2.07
N ILE A 202 8.47 -4.21 -2.34
CA ILE A 202 7.22 -4.59 -1.66
C ILE A 202 7.57 -5.73 -0.73
N VAL A 203 7.33 -5.53 0.57
CA VAL A 203 7.59 -6.54 1.58
C VAL A 203 6.27 -6.96 2.22
N THR A 204 6.02 -8.27 2.24
CA THR A 204 4.95 -8.87 3.00
C THR A 204 5.49 -9.44 4.29
N PHE A 205 4.92 -9.03 5.41
CA PHE A 205 5.22 -9.56 6.74
C PHE A 205 4.08 -10.43 7.25
N LYS A 206 4.43 -11.39 8.11
CA LYS A 206 3.51 -12.18 8.94
C LYS A 206 3.97 -12.15 10.38
N SER A 207 3.04 -12.24 11.33
CA SER A 207 3.35 -12.53 12.74
C SER A 207 3.61 -14.02 12.93
N GLY A 208 4.44 -14.39 13.92
CA GLY A 208 4.66 -15.79 14.30
C GLY A 208 5.98 -16.39 13.79
N GLU A 209 5.95 -17.60 13.23
CA GLU A 209 7.15 -18.35 12.89
C GLU A 209 8.02 -17.68 11.82
N ARG A 210 9.34 -17.75 12.03
CA ARG A 210 10.32 -17.28 11.07
C ARG A 210 10.43 -18.29 9.93
N ALA A 211 10.14 -17.82 8.72
CA ALA A 211 10.39 -18.55 7.48
C ALA A 211 11.42 -17.81 6.62
N VAL A 212 12.06 -18.53 5.70
CA VAL A 212 12.86 -17.90 4.67
C VAL A 212 11.89 -17.21 3.69
N PRO A 213 12.03 -15.88 3.47
CA PRO A 213 11.11 -15.20 2.55
C PRO A 213 11.32 -15.67 1.11
N VAL A 214 10.24 -15.69 0.33
CA VAL A 214 10.32 -15.79 -1.12
C VAL A 214 10.78 -14.45 -1.66
N GLU A 215 11.85 -14.45 -2.44
CA GLU A 215 12.43 -13.24 -3.02
C GLU A 215 12.24 -13.24 -4.54
N ASP A 216 11.67 -12.15 -5.07
CA ASP A 216 11.40 -11.97 -6.49
C ASP A 216 11.84 -10.61 -6.99
N CYS A 217 11.93 -10.46 -8.31
CA CYS A 217 12.28 -9.21 -8.96
C CYS A 217 11.37 -8.94 -10.16
N LEU A 218 10.71 -7.78 -10.15
CA LEU A 218 9.94 -7.25 -11.26
C LEU A 218 10.76 -6.21 -12.02
N VAL A 219 10.91 -6.39 -13.33
CA VAL A 219 11.50 -5.37 -14.23
C VAL A 219 10.37 -4.73 -15.03
N ILE A 220 10.21 -3.41 -14.91
CA ILE A 220 9.13 -2.68 -15.60
C ILE A 220 9.40 -2.54 -17.09
N MET A 221 10.61 -2.10 -17.47
CA MET A 221 10.96 -1.78 -18.85
C MET A 221 12.22 -2.50 -19.30
N GLU A 222 12.23 -2.91 -20.57
CA GLU A 222 13.38 -3.42 -21.28
C GLU A 222 13.42 -2.83 -22.69
N LYS A 223 14.60 -2.35 -23.13
CA LYS A 223 14.81 -1.79 -24.49
C LYS A 223 13.76 -0.73 -24.91
N GLY A 224 13.30 0.10 -23.96
CA GLY A 224 12.35 1.18 -24.22
C GLY A 224 10.88 0.78 -24.23
N SER A 225 10.56 -0.51 -23.96
CA SER A 225 9.20 -1.02 -23.91
C SER A 225 8.92 -1.66 -22.54
N TYR A 226 7.65 -1.80 -22.16
CA TYR A 226 7.26 -2.57 -21.00
C TYR A 226 7.58 -4.05 -21.17
N THR A 227 8.05 -4.71 -20.10
CA THR A 227 8.31 -6.14 -20.11
C THR A 227 7.01 -6.93 -20.17
N ARG A 228 7.08 -8.15 -20.71
CA ARG A 228 5.93 -9.08 -20.70
C ARG A 228 5.45 -9.37 -19.28
N GLN A 229 6.38 -9.47 -18.32
CA GLN A 229 6.06 -9.69 -16.91
C GLN A 229 5.22 -8.53 -16.36
N TYR A 230 5.65 -7.28 -16.58
CA TYR A 230 4.91 -6.10 -16.14
C TYR A 230 3.54 -5.99 -16.82
N LEU A 231 3.49 -6.12 -18.15
CA LEU A 231 2.22 -6.06 -18.90
C LEU A 231 1.23 -7.14 -18.44
N SER A 232 1.69 -8.37 -18.22
CA SER A 232 0.84 -9.45 -17.70
C SER A 232 0.28 -9.13 -16.31
N LEU A 233 1.05 -8.44 -15.47
CA LEU A 233 0.66 -8.06 -14.12
C LEU A 233 -0.41 -6.97 -14.13
N VAL A 234 -0.28 -5.96 -15.00
CA VAL A 234 -1.14 -4.76 -15.01
C VAL A 234 -2.28 -4.82 -16.04
N LYS A 235 -2.37 -5.87 -16.86
CA LYS A 235 -3.31 -6.00 -17.98
C LYS A 235 -4.78 -5.81 -17.60
N ASP A 236 -5.17 -6.19 -16.39
CA ASP A 236 -6.57 -6.09 -15.95
C ASP A 236 -6.92 -4.72 -15.36
N TYR A 237 -5.94 -3.82 -15.27
CA TYR A 237 -6.06 -2.50 -14.65
C TYR A 237 -5.87 -1.36 -15.65
N TYR A 238 -4.72 -1.30 -16.33
CA TYR A 238 -4.40 -0.18 -17.21
C TYR A 238 -4.98 -0.33 -18.62
N LEU A 239 -5.47 0.81 -19.19
CA LEU A 239 -6.03 0.86 -20.54
C LEU A 239 -5.01 0.54 -21.64
N PHE A 240 -3.72 0.76 -21.38
CA PHE A 240 -2.64 0.55 -22.35
C PHE A 240 -2.06 -0.87 -22.36
N ALA A 241 -2.48 -1.74 -21.43
CA ALA A 241 -1.89 -3.07 -21.23
C ALA A 241 -2.77 -4.19 -21.77
#